data_55d40ed8d60d9a4c3014209f61c96e82
#
_entry.id   55d40ed8d60d9a4c3014209f61c96e82
#
_cell.length_a   1.000
_cell.length_b   1.000
_cell.length_c   1.000
_cell.angle_alpha   90.00
_cell.angle_beta   90.00
_cell.angle_gamma   90.00
#
_symmetry.space_group_name_H-M   'P 1'
#
loop_
_entity.id
_entity.type
_entity.pdbx_description
1 polymer ?
#
loop_
_entity_poly.entity_id
_entity_poly.type
_entity_poly.pdbx_seq_one_letter_code
_entity_poly.pdbx_strand_id
1 'polypeptide(L)'
;LARVIEPTSDSLRVLEEAGIDPPSYRTMNRRLPVFATDRWRQRLAAACAAHARLGPASLVLFDVSTLHFETDTADGFREPGFSKARRLDPQIVIGLLTDAAGFPLLVHAFEGNTAETKTMLPVITAFMAADQLTDVNVVADAGMISDANKRAIEAARLSFILGLRIPDLPYVVAQWRRHHPG
;
A
#
# COMPACT_ATOMS: atom_id res chain seq x y z
N LEU A 1 15.66 -1.12 -18.46
CA LEU A 1 14.24 -1.57 -18.28
C LEU A 1 14.06 -3.09 -18.45
N ALA A 2 15.03 -3.78 -19.06
CA ALA A 2 14.88 -5.22 -19.39
C ALA A 2 15.00 -6.18 -18.18
N ARG A 3 15.61 -5.79 -17.08
CA ARG A 3 15.84 -6.68 -15.91
C ARG A 3 14.72 -6.71 -14.85
N VAL A 4 13.74 -5.84 -14.95
CA VAL A 4 12.70 -5.70 -13.90
C VAL A 4 11.60 -6.77 -13.96
N ILE A 5 11.55 -7.57 -15.01
CA ILE A 5 10.47 -8.55 -15.25
C ILE A 5 10.99 -9.99 -15.38
N GLU A 6 12.17 -10.28 -14.85
CA GLU A 6 12.53 -11.69 -14.66
C GLU A 6 11.70 -12.22 -13.48
N PRO A 7 10.92 -13.29 -13.69
CA PRO A 7 10.17 -13.88 -12.60
C PRO A 7 11.15 -14.33 -11.51
N THR A 8 10.93 -13.86 -10.31
CA THR A 8 11.67 -14.33 -9.13
C THR A 8 11.37 -15.82 -8.90
N SER A 9 12.24 -16.52 -8.20
CA SER A 9 12.00 -17.91 -7.81
C SER A 9 10.63 -18.09 -7.13
N ASP A 10 10.20 -17.13 -6.33
CA ASP A 10 8.91 -17.15 -5.66
C ASP A 10 7.74 -17.00 -6.63
N SER A 11 7.87 -16.11 -7.64
CA SER A 11 6.86 -15.95 -8.68
C SER A 11 6.70 -17.21 -9.53
N LEU A 12 7.82 -17.88 -9.83
CA LEU A 12 7.80 -19.16 -10.57
C LEU A 12 7.09 -20.24 -9.74
N ARG A 13 7.41 -20.34 -8.45
CA ARG A 13 6.78 -21.31 -7.56
C ARG A 13 5.25 -21.12 -7.48
N VAL A 14 4.78 -19.87 -7.36
CA VAL A 14 3.34 -19.57 -7.33
C VAL A 14 2.66 -19.98 -8.64
N LEU A 15 3.30 -19.77 -9.80
CA LEU A 15 2.75 -20.20 -11.08
C LEU A 15 2.70 -21.72 -11.20
N GLU A 16 3.75 -22.42 -10.75
CA GLU A 16 3.80 -23.88 -10.72
C GLU A 16 2.71 -24.46 -9.81
N GLU A 17 2.54 -23.94 -8.60
CA GLU A 17 1.48 -24.33 -7.65
C GLU A 17 0.08 -24.10 -8.25
N ALA A 18 -0.09 -23.06 -9.06
CA ALA A 18 -1.33 -22.77 -9.78
C ALA A 18 -1.52 -23.60 -11.05
N GLY A 19 -0.55 -24.44 -11.43
CA GLY A 19 -0.57 -25.21 -12.68
C GLY A 19 -0.48 -24.34 -13.93
N ILE A 20 0.16 -23.18 -13.84
CA ILE A 20 0.30 -22.22 -14.94
C ILE A 20 1.75 -22.23 -15.45
N ASP A 21 1.93 -22.54 -16.72
CA ASP A 21 3.24 -22.43 -17.35
C ASP A 21 3.73 -20.98 -17.36
N PRO A 22 4.97 -20.70 -16.90
CA PRO A 22 5.51 -19.35 -16.88
C PRO A 22 5.53 -18.71 -18.26
N PRO A 23 4.90 -17.56 -18.47
CA PRO A 23 4.93 -16.89 -19.77
C PRO A 23 6.35 -16.40 -20.07
N SER A 24 6.74 -16.44 -21.35
CA SER A 24 8.03 -15.88 -21.76
C SER A 24 8.10 -14.38 -21.48
N TYR A 25 9.31 -13.85 -21.24
CA TYR A 25 9.58 -12.41 -21.08
C TYR A 25 8.93 -11.57 -22.20
N ARG A 26 9.04 -12.03 -23.46
CA ARG A 26 8.42 -11.37 -24.62
C ARG A 26 6.89 -11.29 -24.49
N THR A 27 6.27 -12.35 -24.00
CA THR A 27 4.81 -12.39 -23.77
C THR A 27 4.41 -11.41 -22.68
N MET A 28 5.15 -11.37 -21.57
CA MET A 28 4.89 -10.42 -20.48
C MET A 28 4.98 -8.98 -20.97
N ASN A 29 6.08 -8.60 -21.64
CA ASN A 29 6.25 -7.25 -22.17
C ASN A 29 5.14 -6.82 -23.13
N ARG A 30 4.71 -7.72 -24.00
CA ARG A 30 3.61 -7.44 -24.93
C ARG A 30 2.28 -7.21 -24.23
N ARG A 31 2.10 -7.75 -23.02
CA ARG A 31 0.87 -7.58 -22.22
C ARG A 31 0.89 -6.36 -21.29
N LEU A 32 2.05 -5.77 -20.99
CA LEU A 32 2.16 -4.62 -20.11
C LEU A 32 1.20 -3.47 -20.46
N PRO A 33 1.02 -3.07 -21.75
CA PRO A 33 0.07 -2.02 -22.09
C PRO A 33 -1.37 -2.33 -21.69
N VAL A 34 -1.76 -3.62 -21.73
CA VAL A 34 -3.09 -4.07 -21.29
C VAL A 34 -3.21 -3.96 -19.78
N PHE A 35 -2.18 -4.40 -19.05
CA PHE A 35 -2.17 -4.35 -17.58
C PHE A 35 -2.14 -2.91 -17.04
N ALA A 36 -1.60 -1.97 -17.81
CA ALA A 36 -1.58 -0.57 -17.47
C ALA A 36 -2.94 0.14 -17.62
N THR A 37 -3.94 -0.52 -18.22
CA THR A 37 -5.27 0.10 -18.41
C THR A 37 -6.09 0.08 -17.12
N ASP A 38 -6.85 1.15 -16.86
CA ASP A 38 -7.75 1.24 -15.71
C ASP A 38 -8.78 0.11 -15.71
N ARG A 39 -9.32 -0.23 -16.88
CA ARG A 39 -10.27 -1.34 -17.02
C ARG A 39 -9.70 -2.66 -16.52
N TRP A 40 -8.44 -2.95 -16.81
CA TRP A 40 -7.82 -4.19 -16.36
C TRP A 40 -7.60 -4.18 -14.85
N ARG A 41 -7.08 -3.06 -14.32
CA ARG A 41 -6.85 -2.90 -12.88
C ARG A 41 -8.13 -3.01 -12.07
N GLN A 42 -9.22 -2.38 -12.52
CA GLN A 42 -10.54 -2.49 -11.88
C GLN A 42 -11.06 -3.94 -11.88
N ARG A 43 -10.92 -4.66 -13.00
CA ARG A 43 -11.31 -6.08 -13.06
C ARG A 43 -10.47 -6.96 -12.13
N LEU A 44 -9.19 -6.69 -12.02
CA LEU A 44 -8.31 -7.41 -11.10
C LEU A 44 -8.72 -7.13 -9.65
N ALA A 45 -8.90 -5.88 -9.28
CA ALA A 45 -9.34 -5.51 -7.93
C ALA A 45 -10.68 -6.18 -7.57
N ALA A 46 -11.66 -6.13 -8.46
CA ALA A 46 -12.95 -6.81 -8.25
C ALA A 46 -12.80 -8.33 -8.09
N ALA A 47 -11.91 -8.97 -8.87
CA ALA A 47 -11.64 -10.39 -8.71
C ALA A 47 -10.97 -10.71 -7.37
N CYS A 48 -10.04 -9.87 -6.92
CA CYS A 48 -9.40 -10.01 -5.62
C CYS A 48 -10.40 -9.84 -4.46
N ALA A 49 -11.24 -8.82 -4.53
CA ALA A 49 -12.30 -8.58 -3.53
C ALA A 49 -13.30 -9.75 -3.46
N ALA A 50 -13.72 -10.28 -4.62
CA ALA A 50 -14.59 -11.44 -4.68
C ALA A 50 -13.93 -12.71 -4.10
N HIS A 51 -12.63 -12.90 -4.34
CA HIS A 51 -11.86 -14.01 -3.76
C HIS A 51 -11.77 -13.89 -2.24
N ALA A 52 -11.48 -12.70 -1.73
CA ALA A 52 -11.37 -12.42 -0.30
C ALA A 52 -12.72 -12.51 0.43
N ARG A 53 -13.84 -12.57 -0.29
CA ARG A 53 -15.21 -12.66 0.27
C ARG A 53 -15.47 -11.58 1.32
N LEU A 54 -15.06 -10.35 1.03
CA LEU A 54 -15.26 -9.23 1.94
C LEU A 54 -16.75 -8.96 2.15
N GLY A 55 -17.10 -8.69 3.39
CA GLY A 55 -18.45 -8.31 3.81
C GLY A 55 -18.42 -7.06 4.69
N PRO A 56 -19.56 -6.64 5.23
CA PRO A 56 -19.64 -5.55 6.19
C PRO A 56 -18.68 -5.77 7.38
N ALA A 57 -18.04 -4.69 7.83
CA ALA A 57 -17.05 -4.69 8.91
C ALA A 57 -15.80 -5.56 8.68
N SER A 58 -15.51 -5.95 7.42
CA SER A 58 -14.27 -6.62 7.10
C SER A 58 -13.05 -5.79 7.49
N LEU A 59 -12.02 -6.46 8.00
CA LEU A 59 -10.74 -5.83 8.30
C LEU A 59 -9.91 -5.72 7.03
N VAL A 60 -9.45 -4.52 6.72
CA VAL A 60 -8.51 -4.25 5.64
C VAL A 60 -7.28 -3.54 6.17
N LEU A 61 -6.11 -3.96 5.71
CA LEU A 61 -4.84 -3.37 6.11
C LEU A 61 -4.29 -2.52 4.97
N PHE A 62 -3.84 -1.32 5.29
CA PHE A 62 -3.21 -0.42 4.33
C PHE A 62 -1.77 -0.14 4.72
N ASP A 63 -0.87 -0.37 3.78
CA ASP A 63 0.56 -0.10 3.93
C ASP A 63 1.10 0.69 2.74
N VAL A 64 2.21 1.38 2.96
CA VAL A 64 2.88 2.21 1.96
C VAL A 64 4.34 1.84 1.85
N SER A 65 4.77 1.62 0.61
CA SER A 65 6.16 1.36 0.26
C SER A 65 6.66 2.36 -0.76
N THR A 66 7.96 2.61 -0.76
CA THR A 66 8.62 3.49 -1.72
C THR A 66 9.53 2.68 -2.64
N LEU A 67 9.36 2.82 -3.95
CA LEU A 67 10.26 2.26 -4.95
C LEU A 67 11.15 3.37 -5.51
N HIS A 68 12.45 3.16 -5.42
CA HIS A 68 13.47 4.07 -5.97
C HIS A 68 13.91 3.61 -7.35
N PHE A 69 14.21 4.57 -8.23
CA PHE A 69 14.71 4.33 -9.57
C PHE A 69 16.15 4.87 -9.68
N GLU A 70 17.05 4.04 -10.16
CA GLU A 70 18.43 4.44 -10.45
C GLU A 70 18.48 5.29 -11.73
N THR A 71 18.01 6.52 -11.63
CA THR A 71 17.97 7.51 -12.72
C THR A 71 18.12 8.91 -12.13
N ASP A 72 18.75 9.79 -12.86
CA ASP A 72 18.94 11.19 -12.45
C ASP A 72 17.79 12.09 -12.94
N THR A 73 16.82 11.54 -13.68
CA THR A 73 15.78 12.34 -14.33
C THR A 73 14.41 11.99 -13.76
N ALA A 74 13.78 12.98 -13.17
CA ALA A 74 12.37 12.97 -12.81
C ALA A 74 11.51 13.10 -14.09
N ASP A 75 10.27 12.61 -14.06
CA ASP A 75 9.36 12.60 -15.22
C ASP A 75 7.94 13.04 -14.89
N GLY A 76 7.73 13.71 -13.76
CA GLY A 76 6.43 14.17 -13.31
C GLY A 76 5.65 13.12 -12.50
N PHE A 77 6.06 11.85 -12.54
CA PHE A 77 5.50 10.78 -11.72
C PHE A 77 6.58 10.16 -10.81
N ARG A 78 7.74 9.84 -11.39
CA ARG A 78 8.94 9.49 -10.64
C ARG A 78 9.61 10.77 -10.19
N GLU A 79 9.39 11.15 -8.95
CA GLU A 79 9.87 12.41 -8.38
C GLU A 79 10.72 12.13 -7.14
N PRO A 80 11.76 12.95 -6.88
CA PRO A 80 12.42 12.93 -5.59
C PRO A 80 11.41 13.26 -4.47
N GLY A 81 11.43 12.50 -3.40
CA GLY A 81 10.50 12.67 -2.30
C GLY A 81 11.14 12.33 -0.96
N PHE A 82 10.32 12.35 0.09
CA PHE A 82 10.78 11.94 1.41
C PHE A 82 11.18 10.46 1.39
N SER A 83 12.42 10.18 1.73
CA SER A 83 12.96 8.82 1.80
C SER A 83 13.49 8.52 3.19
N LYS A 84 12.97 7.46 3.82
CA LYS A 84 13.52 6.93 5.09
C LYS A 84 14.99 6.53 4.95
N ALA A 85 15.40 6.12 3.74
CA ALA A 85 16.79 5.78 3.41
C ALA A 85 17.65 6.99 3.02
N ARG A 86 17.11 8.22 3.09
CA ARG A 86 17.79 9.47 2.70
C ARG A 86 18.35 9.46 1.28
N ARG A 87 17.68 8.76 0.37
CA ARG A 87 18.03 8.72 -1.05
C ARG A 87 17.43 9.94 -1.76
N LEU A 88 18.16 10.44 -2.75
CA LEU A 88 17.71 11.57 -3.61
C LEU A 88 17.20 11.08 -4.96
N ASP A 89 17.29 9.78 -5.22
CA ASP A 89 16.84 9.19 -6.48
C ASP A 89 15.33 9.40 -6.67
N PRO A 90 14.86 9.60 -7.90
CA PRO A 90 13.45 9.60 -8.21
C PRO A 90 12.78 8.31 -7.72
N GLN A 91 11.62 8.46 -7.13
CA GLN A 91 10.86 7.38 -6.51
C GLN A 91 9.40 7.43 -6.93
N ILE A 92 8.66 6.38 -6.65
CA ILE A 92 7.19 6.36 -6.61
C ILE A 92 6.75 5.85 -5.26
N VAL A 93 5.59 6.28 -4.83
CA VAL A 93 4.94 5.76 -3.61
C VAL A 93 3.89 4.75 -4.02
N ILE A 94 3.90 3.57 -3.40
CA ILE A 94 2.94 2.50 -3.65
C ILE A 94 2.13 2.26 -2.39
N GLY A 95 0.81 2.41 -2.50
CA GLY A 95 -0.14 2.00 -1.48
C GLY A 95 -0.66 0.59 -1.79
N LEU A 96 -0.60 -0.29 -0.81
CA LEU A 96 -1.13 -1.65 -0.86
C LEU A 96 -2.27 -1.81 0.12
N LEU A 97 -3.41 -2.27 -0.37
CA LEU A 97 -4.54 -2.68 0.46
C LEU A 97 -4.62 -4.20 0.47
N THR A 98 -4.70 -4.82 1.65
CA THR A 98 -4.85 -6.26 1.83
C THR A 98 -6.04 -6.59 2.72
N ASP A 99 -6.49 -7.83 2.68
CA ASP A 99 -7.39 -8.36 3.70
C ASP A 99 -6.63 -8.70 5.00
N ALA A 100 -7.34 -9.20 6.00
CA ALA A 100 -6.77 -9.58 7.29
C ALA A 100 -5.75 -10.73 7.23
N ALA A 101 -5.78 -11.53 6.16
CA ALA A 101 -4.84 -12.62 5.91
C ALA A 101 -3.60 -12.17 5.14
N GLY A 102 -3.56 -10.90 4.70
CA GLY A 102 -2.49 -10.34 3.88
C GLY A 102 -2.69 -10.58 2.37
N PHE A 103 -3.85 -11.06 1.93
CA PHE A 103 -4.13 -11.21 0.51
C PHE A 103 -4.32 -9.84 -0.16
N PRO A 104 -3.62 -9.53 -1.28
CA PRO A 104 -3.69 -8.22 -1.92
C PRO A 104 -5.05 -7.98 -2.57
N LEU A 105 -5.67 -6.86 -2.23
CA LEU A 105 -6.96 -6.42 -2.76
C LEU A 105 -6.78 -5.35 -3.84
N LEU A 106 -5.94 -4.37 -3.56
CA LEU A 106 -5.71 -3.22 -4.43
C LEU A 106 -4.29 -2.69 -4.27
N VAL A 107 -3.67 -2.35 -5.39
CA VAL A 107 -2.40 -1.60 -5.44
C VAL A 107 -2.64 -0.28 -6.15
N HIS A 108 -2.15 0.81 -5.56
CA HIS A 108 -2.20 2.14 -6.17
C HIS A 108 -0.82 2.79 -6.14
N ALA A 109 -0.42 3.41 -7.25
CA ALA A 109 0.84 4.14 -7.33
C ALA A 109 0.58 5.65 -7.33
N PHE A 110 1.41 6.38 -6.60
CA PHE A 110 1.38 7.83 -6.46
C PHE A 110 2.71 8.43 -6.90
N GLU A 111 2.69 9.70 -7.25
CA GLU A 111 3.90 10.49 -7.50
C GLU A 111 4.86 10.39 -6.33
N GLY A 112 6.16 10.34 -6.63
CA GLY A 112 7.20 10.10 -5.64
C GLY A 112 7.31 11.14 -4.52
N ASN A 113 6.83 12.35 -4.75
CA ASN A 113 6.76 13.44 -3.76
C ASN A 113 5.45 13.45 -2.94
N THR A 114 4.56 12.48 -3.16
CA THR A 114 3.31 12.38 -2.40
C THR A 114 3.60 11.95 -0.96
N ALA A 115 3.09 12.70 0.01
CA ALA A 115 3.20 12.34 1.41
C ALA A 115 2.37 11.09 1.73
N GLU A 116 2.93 10.14 2.47
CA GLU A 116 2.25 8.89 2.89
C GLU A 116 0.86 9.15 3.50
N THR A 117 0.73 10.24 4.27
CA THR A 117 -0.53 10.64 4.90
C THR A 117 -1.65 10.99 3.91
N LYS A 118 -1.32 11.24 2.64
CA LYS A 118 -2.29 11.57 1.59
C LYS A 118 -2.71 10.38 0.73
N THR A 119 -2.11 9.22 0.94
CA THR A 119 -2.32 8.05 0.06
C THR A 119 -3.47 7.15 0.50
N MET A 120 -3.68 7.01 1.80
CA MET A 120 -4.60 6.03 2.38
C MET A 120 -6.07 6.27 1.99
N LEU A 121 -6.59 7.46 2.28
CA LEU A 121 -8.01 7.75 2.11
C LEU A 121 -8.50 7.63 0.66
N PRO A 122 -7.78 8.15 -0.37
CA PRO A 122 -8.17 7.96 -1.76
C PRO A 122 -8.25 6.49 -2.17
N VAL A 123 -7.32 5.65 -1.71
CA VAL A 123 -7.29 4.21 -2.04
C VAL A 123 -8.50 3.49 -1.42
N ILE A 124 -8.74 3.72 -0.13
CA ILE A 124 -9.85 3.07 0.59
C ILE A 124 -11.20 3.52 0.02
N THR A 125 -11.37 4.81 -0.23
CA THR A 125 -12.62 5.34 -0.80
C THR A 125 -12.87 4.77 -2.20
N ALA A 126 -11.85 4.71 -3.05
CA ALA A 126 -11.96 4.13 -4.38
C ALA A 126 -12.29 2.62 -4.33
N PHE A 127 -11.67 1.89 -3.41
CA PHE A 127 -11.92 0.48 -3.19
C PHE A 127 -13.35 0.22 -2.74
N MET A 128 -13.81 0.93 -1.72
CA MET A 128 -15.19 0.78 -1.21
C MET A 128 -16.24 1.10 -2.28
N ALA A 129 -16.02 2.17 -3.06
CA ALA A 129 -16.92 2.54 -4.14
C ALA A 129 -16.98 1.48 -5.25
N ALA A 130 -15.84 0.89 -5.62
CA ALA A 130 -15.76 -0.14 -6.65
C ALA A 130 -16.47 -1.44 -6.25
N ASP A 131 -16.35 -1.84 -4.98
CA ASP A 131 -16.87 -3.10 -4.46
C ASP A 131 -18.19 -2.94 -3.67
N GLN A 132 -18.80 -1.75 -3.71
CA GLN A 132 -20.06 -1.41 -3.04
C GLN A 132 -20.06 -1.73 -1.53
N LEU A 133 -18.90 -1.63 -0.90
CA LEU A 133 -18.76 -1.84 0.54
C LEU A 133 -19.18 -0.58 1.29
N THR A 134 -20.06 -0.75 2.27
CA THR A 134 -20.59 0.35 3.08
C THR A 134 -19.83 0.56 4.37
N ASP A 135 -19.08 -0.46 4.82
CA ASP A 135 -18.37 -0.45 6.08
C ASP A 135 -17.15 -1.36 6.00
N VAL A 136 -15.98 -0.81 6.36
CA VAL A 136 -14.72 -1.55 6.51
C VAL A 136 -13.97 -1.03 7.71
N ASN A 137 -13.24 -1.90 8.39
CA ASN A 137 -12.31 -1.53 9.45
C ASN A 137 -10.91 -1.39 8.87
N VAL A 138 -10.40 -0.17 8.81
CA VAL A 138 -9.08 0.12 8.24
C VAL A 138 -8.02 0.01 9.31
N VAL A 139 -6.96 -0.75 9.04
CA VAL A 139 -5.76 -0.78 9.88
C VAL A 139 -4.61 -0.14 9.12
N ALA A 140 -3.93 0.82 9.74
CA ALA A 140 -2.77 1.49 9.15
C ALA A 140 -1.70 1.83 10.21
N ASP A 141 -0.45 1.98 9.74
CA ASP A 141 0.68 2.30 10.62
C ASP A 141 0.62 3.72 11.18
N ALA A 142 1.32 3.91 12.30
CA ALA A 142 1.46 5.18 13.02
C ALA A 142 2.03 6.33 12.15
N GLY A 143 2.83 6.01 11.13
CA GLY A 143 3.38 6.98 10.18
C GLY A 143 2.34 7.69 9.31
N MET A 144 1.17 7.06 9.13
CA MET A 144 0.07 7.59 8.32
C MET A 144 -0.91 8.47 9.10
N ILE A 145 -0.67 8.65 10.40
CA ILE A 145 -1.57 9.40 11.28
C ILE A 145 -1.23 10.88 11.23
N SER A 146 -2.20 11.65 10.75
CA SER A 146 -2.29 13.09 10.98
C SER A 146 -3.68 13.43 11.52
N ASP A 147 -3.83 14.53 12.23
CA ASP A 147 -5.16 14.97 12.68
C ASP A 147 -6.10 15.23 11.49
N ALA A 148 -5.54 15.65 10.35
CA ALA A 148 -6.30 15.80 9.12
C ALA A 148 -6.84 14.46 8.61
N ASN A 149 -6.01 13.41 8.64
CA ASN A 149 -6.43 12.07 8.24
C ASN A 149 -7.49 11.50 9.17
N LYS A 150 -7.33 11.65 10.48
CA LYS A 150 -8.35 11.22 11.45
C LYS A 150 -9.70 11.85 11.15
N ARG A 151 -9.75 13.17 11.02
CA ARG A 151 -10.99 13.89 10.68
C ARG A 151 -11.58 13.46 9.35
N ALA A 152 -10.75 13.20 8.35
CA ALA A 152 -11.21 12.77 7.04
C ALA A 152 -11.78 11.34 7.08
N ILE A 153 -11.18 10.41 7.83
CA ILE A 153 -11.68 9.07 8.05
C ILE A 153 -13.01 9.10 8.80
N GLU A 154 -13.10 9.90 9.86
CA GLU A 154 -14.33 10.10 10.64
C GLU A 154 -15.45 10.72 9.77
N ALA A 155 -15.12 11.72 8.95
CA ALA A 155 -16.07 12.32 8.00
C ALA A 155 -16.57 11.33 6.95
N ALA A 156 -15.71 10.40 6.52
CA ALA A 156 -16.06 9.30 5.63
C ALA A 156 -16.83 8.16 6.34
N ARG A 157 -17.06 8.26 7.64
CA ARG A 157 -17.72 7.24 8.49
C ARG A 157 -17.05 5.88 8.44
N LEU A 158 -15.74 5.86 8.31
CA LEU A 158 -14.94 4.65 8.33
C LEU A 158 -14.52 4.31 9.76
N SER A 159 -14.61 3.03 10.10
CA SER A 159 -13.99 2.50 11.31
C SER A 159 -12.50 2.29 11.09
N PHE A 160 -11.67 2.61 12.08
CA PHE A 160 -10.24 2.47 11.91
C PHE A 160 -9.51 2.04 13.20
N ILE A 161 -8.40 1.33 12.99
CA ILE A 161 -7.40 1.02 14.00
C ILE A 161 -6.09 1.59 13.52
N LEU A 162 -5.57 2.60 14.18
CA LEU A 162 -4.32 3.23 13.82
C LEU A 162 -3.27 2.96 14.89
N GLY A 163 -2.07 2.60 14.45
CA GLY A 163 -0.92 2.53 15.35
C GLY A 163 -0.66 3.90 15.97
N LEU A 164 -0.37 3.96 17.26
CA LEU A 164 0.05 5.19 17.93
C LEU A 164 1.57 5.17 18.10
N ARG A 165 2.24 6.29 17.80
CA ARG A 165 3.59 6.50 18.29
C ARG A 165 3.48 6.64 19.80
N ILE A 166 4.18 5.79 20.54
CA ILE A 166 4.36 6.00 21.97
C ILE A 166 5.17 7.28 22.10
N PRO A 167 4.61 8.38 22.66
CA PRO A 167 5.38 9.59 22.88
C PRO A 167 6.57 9.26 23.77
N ASP A 168 7.70 9.94 23.55
CA ASP A 168 8.84 9.84 24.45
C ASP A 168 8.36 10.15 25.86
N LEU A 169 8.67 9.25 26.80
CA LEU A 169 8.27 9.42 28.18
C LEU A 169 8.85 10.73 28.67
N PRO A 170 8.04 11.61 29.29
CA PRO A 170 8.56 12.80 29.94
C PRO A 170 9.76 12.42 30.82
N TYR A 171 10.80 13.24 30.79
CA TYR A 171 12.05 12.98 31.51
C TYR A 171 11.83 12.52 32.94
N VAL A 172 10.88 13.16 33.63
CA VAL A 172 10.49 12.84 35.03
C VAL A 172 10.00 11.39 35.16
N VAL A 173 9.19 10.91 34.23
CA VAL A 173 8.65 9.54 34.22
C VAL A 173 9.77 8.55 33.89
N ALA A 174 10.61 8.87 32.93
CA ALA A 174 11.76 8.04 32.57
C ALA A 174 12.78 7.94 33.71
N GLN A 175 12.98 9.01 34.45
CA GLN A 175 13.82 9.06 35.65
C GLN A 175 13.20 8.23 36.79
N TRP A 176 11.90 8.39 37.04
CA TRP A 176 11.18 7.64 38.06
C TRP A 176 11.28 6.12 37.80
N ARG A 177 11.03 5.65 36.57
CA ARG A 177 11.14 4.24 36.18
C ARG A 177 12.54 3.66 36.39
N ARG A 178 13.60 4.44 36.18
CA ARG A 178 14.98 3.99 36.43
C ARG A 178 15.25 3.72 37.91
N HIS A 179 14.58 4.43 38.81
CA HIS A 179 14.76 4.27 40.25
C HIS A 179 13.76 3.28 40.88
N HIS A 180 12.73 2.86 40.13
CA HIS A 180 11.70 1.94 40.56
C HIS A 180 11.50 0.84 39.49
N PRO A 181 12.51 -0.01 39.26
CA PRO A 181 12.34 -1.19 38.40
C PRO A 181 11.32 -2.11 39.03
N GLY A 182 10.20 -2.41 38.30
CA GLY A 182 9.16 -3.35 38.74
C GLY A 182 9.63 -4.78 38.57
#